data_d872defa97ae34c183429c9d1baea3bd
#
_entry.id   d872defa97ae34c183429c9d1baea3bd
#
_cell.length_a   1.000
_cell.length_b   1.000
_cell.length_c   1.000
_cell.angle_alpha   90.00
_cell.angle_beta   90.00
_cell.angle_gamma   90.00
#
_symmetry.space_group_name_H-M   'P 1'
#
loop_
_entity.id
_entity.type
_entity.pdbx_description
1 polymer ?
#
loop_
_entity_poly.entity_id
_entity_poly.type
_entity_poly.pdbx_seq_one_letter_code
_entity_poly.pdbx_strand_id
1 'polypeptide(L)'
;MNKAYVLLLTAIISTAIYSHGQIEAGSFQEFRKAMLNDFGSYRKSVLDNYASFLEGIWRDYECFRGEQRDTFPKPTCPLVTATPDKRPPVTVPSKTIAPSEVVREPQNIPPRALEKYFEFSFYGIQTRVPNVEIPVLPGIHDTKDFAECWRKLASKDATMCAVKELRATADTLGLNDYLTFEFVQSWAEAVYKDAPRTCKASLTHYILNNMGYDIRLALTSNYDPILLIPCKQQVYGKAFLKIGSQRYYVFGTNTDLGNTVISTCDIPTRQNTGRVMDLRIKPLNLPYRPYHYNISHGSIKIEGDVNANVFPVLYHYPQMPIADYAVSEIDPALRKSIVQQIRNQMFQQHPREKANCLLQFVQNGFTYATDQTAHGFEKPYFFEEMLYYAACDCEDRALFYSYLLNKAFDLDCHIIHYPGHESVAVRLEDGIEGDHYIHDGAYFYVSDPTYIGATTGMCMPDFKHITPEIDYKYTNLSNKN
;
A
#
# COMPACT_ATOMS: atom_id res chain seq x y z
N MET A 1 -8.39 38.89 20.11
CA MET A 1 -7.88 37.94 21.11
C MET A 1 -8.00 38.60 22.48
N ASN A 2 -8.81 38.04 23.36
CA ASN A 2 -9.22 38.63 24.60
C ASN A 2 -8.09 38.51 25.66
N LYS A 3 -7.64 39.62 26.25
CA LYS A 3 -6.61 39.65 27.31
C LYS A 3 -6.86 38.66 28.48
N ALA A 4 -8.10 38.24 28.67
CA ALA A 4 -8.48 37.25 29.69
C ALA A 4 -7.92 35.84 29.38
N TYR A 5 -7.77 35.46 28.13
CA TYR A 5 -7.23 34.12 27.74
C TYR A 5 -5.71 34.01 27.94
N VAL A 6 -4.99 35.12 27.74
CA VAL A 6 -3.54 35.15 27.98
C VAL A 6 -3.22 35.06 29.47
N LEU A 7 -4.05 35.70 30.31
CA LEU A 7 -3.93 35.66 31.79
C LEU A 7 -4.29 34.27 32.35
N LEU A 8 -5.24 33.56 31.75
CA LEU A 8 -5.60 32.19 32.19
C LEU A 8 -4.49 31.18 31.85
N LEU A 9 -3.88 31.30 30.66
CA LEU A 9 -2.76 30.47 30.27
C LEU A 9 -1.51 30.71 31.15
N THR A 10 -1.22 31.97 31.48
CA THR A 10 -0.11 32.30 32.38
C THR A 10 -0.36 31.85 33.83
N ALA A 11 -1.59 31.87 34.31
CA ALA A 11 -1.93 31.37 35.64
C ALA A 11 -1.82 29.85 35.76
N ILE A 12 -2.23 29.10 34.72
CA ILE A 12 -2.13 27.63 34.67
C ILE A 12 -0.65 27.19 34.59
N ILE A 13 0.17 27.90 33.81
CA ILE A 13 1.62 27.63 33.74
C ILE A 13 2.32 27.95 35.05
N SER A 14 1.92 29.01 35.74
CA SER A 14 2.54 29.40 37.04
C SER A 14 2.19 28.45 38.16
N THR A 15 0.97 27.91 38.23
CA THR A 15 0.57 26.94 39.25
C THR A 15 1.20 25.54 39.03
N ALA A 16 1.46 25.15 37.77
CA ALA A 16 2.13 23.89 37.47
C ALA A 16 3.62 23.91 37.83
N ILE A 17 4.28 25.06 37.81
CA ILE A 17 5.71 25.21 38.14
C ILE A 17 5.96 25.19 39.67
N TYR A 18 4.98 25.55 40.50
CA TYR A 18 5.18 25.66 41.96
C TYR A 18 4.91 24.37 42.74
N SER A 19 4.39 23.30 42.16
CA SER A 19 3.97 22.11 42.88
C SER A 19 4.84 20.87 42.73
N HIS A 20 5.89 20.86 41.91
CA HIS A 20 6.72 19.64 41.73
C HIS A 20 8.22 19.98 41.62
N GLY A 21 8.91 19.77 42.71
CA GLY A 21 10.35 19.51 42.68
C GLY A 21 10.63 18.14 42.12
N GLN A 22 11.53 18.10 41.13
CA GLN A 22 12.04 16.90 40.43
C GLN A 22 11.03 16.17 39.52
N ILE A 23 10.91 16.65 38.30
CA ILE A 23 10.30 15.91 37.20
C ILE A 23 11.42 15.15 36.48
N GLU A 24 11.36 13.82 36.46
CA GLU A 24 12.24 12.97 35.66
C GLU A 24 12.02 13.27 34.17
N ALA A 25 13.09 13.20 33.36
CA ALA A 25 13.09 13.55 31.94
C ALA A 25 12.01 12.79 31.12
N GLY A 26 11.58 11.60 31.57
CA GLY A 26 10.49 10.82 30.97
C GLY A 26 9.11 11.49 31.13
N SER A 27 8.82 12.04 32.28
CA SER A 27 7.51 12.66 32.55
C SER A 27 7.30 13.97 31.78
N PHE A 28 8.36 14.70 31.48
CA PHE A 28 8.26 15.91 30.65
C PHE A 28 7.95 15.61 29.18
N GLN A 29 8.48 14.53 28.63
CA GLN A 29 8.15 14.12 27.27
C GLN A 29 6.70 13.61 27.17
N GLU A 30 6.23 12.86 28.15
CA GLU A 30 4.84 12.40 28.21
C GLU A 30 3.87 13.57 28.39
N PHE A 31 4.19 14.51 29.27
CA PHE A 31 3.42 15.76 29.42
C PHE A 31 3.38 16.58 28.14
N ARG A 32 4.51 16.75 27.44
CA ARG A 32 4.57 17.43 26.16
C ARG A 32 3.73 16.75 25.08
N LYS A 33 3.77 15.42 25.04
CA LYS A 33 2.98 14.62 24.10
C LYS A 33 1.48 14.73 24.38
N ALA A 34 1.08 14.68 25.63
CA ALA A 34 -0.30 14.88 26.05
C ALA A 34 -0.79 16.31 25.68
N MET A 35 -0.01 17.35 25.98
CA MET A 35 -0.35 18.73 25.61
C MET A 35 -0.44 18.93 24.10
N LEU A 36 0.42 18.32 23.31
CA LEU A 36 0.36 18.41 21.83
C LEU A 36 -0.88 17.69 21.28
N ASN A 37 -1.28 16.58 21.86
CA ASN A 37 -2.50 15.86 21.50
C ASN A 37 -3.75 16.68 21.89
N ASP A 38 -3.78 17.24 23.09
CA ASP A 38 -4.89 18.10 23.56
C ASP A 38 -5.02 19.36 22.70
N PHE A 39 -3.89 19.98 22.34
CA PHE A 39 -3.86 21.12 21.42
C PHE A 39 -4.33 20.74 20.01
N GLY A 40 -3.93 19.56 19.51
CA GLY A 40 -4.40 19.03 18.24
C GLY A 40 -5.92 18.81 18.23
N SER A 41 -6.45 18.20 19.27
CA SER A 41 -7.88 17.95 19.45
C SER A 41 -8.68 19.26 19.58
N TYR A 42 -8.17 20.20 20.36
CA TYR A 42 -8.76 21.55 20.50
C TYR A 42 -8.76 22.32 19.17
N ARG A 43 -7.64 22.32 18.44
CA ARG A 43 -7.53 22.96 17.13
C ARG A 43 -8.53 22.37 16.14
N LYS A 44 -8.65 21.04 16.11
CA LYS A 44 -9.63 20.35 15.25
C LYS A 44 -11.05 20.78 15.60
N SER A 45 -11.43 20.73 16.87
CA SER A 45 -12.75 21.14 17.34
C SER A 45 -13.09 22.60 16.98
N VAL A 46 -12.11 23.50 17.09
CA VAL A 46 -12.30 24.92 16.72
C VAL A 46 -12.49 25.07 15.21
N LEU A 47 -11.74 24.33 14.39
CA LEU A 47 -11.88 24.36 12.93
C LEU A 47 -13.22 23.78 12.49
N ASP A 48 -13.65 22.66 13.07
CA ASP A 48 -14.92 22.00 12.77
C ASP A 48 -16.11 22.93 13.17
N ASN A 49 -16.03 23.55 14.33
CA ASN A 49 -17.04 24.55 14.77
C ASN A 49 -17.08 25.77 13.86
N TYR A 50 -15.92 26.26 13.40
CA TYR A 50 -15.84 27.38 12.48
C TYR A 50 -16.40 27.05 11.10
N ALA A 51 -16.10 25.86 10.59
CA ALA A 51 -16.67 25.36 9.33
C ALA A 51 -18.19 25.27 9.42
N SER A 52 -18.73 24.67 10.49
CA SER A 52 -20.18 24.55 10.71
C SER A 52 -20.85 25.96 10.88
N PHE A 53 -20.15 26.90 11.49
CA PHE A 53 -20.63 28.30 11.61
C PHE A 53 -20.68 28.97 10.23
N LEU A 54 -19.66 28.81 9.39
CA LEU A 54 -19.64 29.35 8.02
C LEU A 54 -20.75 28.75 7.16
N GLU A 55 -20.96 27.44 7.25
CA GLU A 55 -22.07 26.75 6.56
C GLU A 55 -23.44 27.31 6.99
N GLY A 56 -23.63 27.60 8.29
CA GLY A 56 -24.83 28.23 8.81
C GLY A 56 -25.06 29.64 8.23
N ILE A 57 -24.03 30.49 8.26
CA ILE A 57 -24.10 31.86 7.70
C ILE A 57 -24.37 31.79 6.17
N TRP A 58 -23.73 30.90 5.45
CA TRP A 58 -23.92 30.79 4.00
C TRP A 58 -25.35 30.38 3.66
N ARG A 59 -25.91 29.42 4.39
CA ARG A 59 -27.31 28.99 4.26
C ARG A 59 -28.28 30.12 4.56
N ASP A 60 -28.03 30.90 5.63
CA ASP A 60 -28.87 32.02 6.00
C ASP A 60 -28.80 33.15 4.97
N TYR A 61 -27.62 33.36 4.36
CA TYR A 61 -27.42 34.32 3.27
C TYR A 61 -28.15 33.90 1.98
N GLU A 62 -28.09 32.62 1.60
CA GLU A 62 -28.83 32.08 0.46
C GLU A 62 -30.37 32.17 0.66
N CYS A 63 -30.84 31.90 1.89
CA CYS A 63 -32.23 32.10 2.25
C CYS A 63 -32.65 33.60 2.17
N PHE A 64 -31.77 34.52 2.60
CA PHE A 64 -32.02 35.95 2.54
C PHE A 64 -32.07 36.46 1.09
N ARG A 65 -31.25 35.93 0.18
CA ARG A 65 -31.27 36.30 -1.24
C ARG A 65 -32.53 35.84 -2.00
N GLY A 66 -33.34 34.97 -1.41
CA GLY A 66 -34.56 34.46 -2.04
C GLY A 66 -34.27 33.54 -3.23
N GLU A 67 -33.07 32.94 -3.30
CA GLU A 67 -32.75 31.93 -4.32
C GLU A 67 -33.61 30.69 -4.08
N GLN A 68 -34.25 30.19 -5.13
CA GLN A 68 -35.00 28.95 -5.07
C GLN A 68 -34.06 27.85 -4.59
N ARG A 69 -34.48 27.06 -3.60
CA ARG A 69 -33.72 25.88 -3.16
C ARG A 69 -33.50 24.99 -4.35
N ASP A 70 -32.25 24.78 -4.71
CA ASP A 70 -31.92 23.71 -5.64
C ASP A 70 -32.53 22.43 -5.10
N THR A 71 -33.35 21.77 -5.88
CA THR A 71 -34.00 20.51 -5.52
C THR A 71 -33.01 19.35 -5.42
N PHE A 72 -31.77 19.56 -5.85
CA PHE A 72 -30.67 18.60 -5.77
C PHE A 72 -29.58 19.14 -4.84
N PRO A 73 -28.99 18.28 -3.98
CA PRO A 73 -27.86 18.67 -3.17
C PRO A 73 -26.69 19.06 -4.08
N LYS A 74 -26.03 20.17 -3.77
CA LYS A 74 -24.80 20.58 -4.50
C LYS A 74 -23.70 19.53 -4.25
N PRO A 75 -22.83 19.27 -5.24
CA PRO A 75 -21.67 18.43 -5.03
C PRO A 75 -20.77 18.94 -3.92
N THR A 76 -20.23 18.02 -3.13
CA THR A 76 -19.40 18.35 -1.95
C THR A 76 -18.00 17.75 -2.15
N CYS A 77 -16.99 18.62 -2.13
CA CYS A 77 -15.60 18.19 -2.08
C CYS A 77 -15.25 17.67 -0.67
N PRO A 78 -14.39 16.67 -0.52
CA PRO A 78 -13.89 16.29 0.80
C PRO A 78 -13.10 17.44 1.43
N LEU A 79 -13.18 17.58 2.77
CA LEU A 79 -12.45 18.60 3.51
C LEU A 79 -10.93 18.43 3.43
N VAL A 80 -10.49 17.20 3.30
CA VAL A 80 -9.09 16.82 3.10
C VAL A 80 -9.05 15.81 1.97
N THR A 81 -8.27 16.09 0.94
CA THR A 81 -7.97 15.14 -0.12
C THR A 81 -6.76 14.32 0.26
N ALA A 82 -6.80 13.01 0.03
CA ALA A 82 -5.65 12.16 0.17
C ALA A 82 -4.69 12.38 -1.00
N THR A 83 -3.41 12.29 -0.73
CA THR A 83 -2.36 12.41 -1.76
C THR A 83 -1.49 11.18 -1.68
N PRO A 84 -1.48 10.32 -2.72
CA PRO A 84 -0.56 9.19 -2.77
C PRO A 84 0.89 9.62 -2.60
N ASP A 85 1.68 8.84 -1.86
CA ASP A 85 3.10 9.16 -1.66
C ASP A 85 3.91 8.86 -2.94
N LYS A 86 3.86 9.80 -3.89
CA LYS A 86 4.62 9.74 -5.14
C LYS A 86 6.04 10.29 -5.03
N ARG A 87 6.49 10.66 -3.83
CA ARG A 87 7.85 11.16 -3.64
C ARG A 87 8.88 10.11 -4.03
N PRO A 88 9.95 10.49 -4.76
CA PRO A 88 10.99 9.55 -5.12
C PRO A 88 11.67 9.04 -3.86
N PRO A 89 12.06 7.74 -3.83
CA PRO A 89 12.79 7.17 -2.70
C PRO A 89 14.10 7.91 -2.42
N VAL A 90 14.46 8.00 -1.16
CA VAL A 90 15.72 8.64 -0.74
C VAL A 90 16.91 7.76 -1.13
N THR A 91 17.89 8.31 -1.85
CA THR A 91 19.12 7.60 -2.16
C THR A 91 20.08 7.74 -0.99
N VAL A 92 20.62 6.61 -0.51
CA VAL A 92 21.61 6.58 0.57
C VAL A 92 23.01 6.30 0.04
N PRO A 93 24.08 6.87 0.63
CA PRO A 93 25.45 6.54 0.28
C PRO A 93 25.75 5.07 0.51
N SER A 94 26.53 4.45 -0.36
CA SER A 94 26.90 3.05 -0.21
C SER A 94 28.39 2.82 -0.51
N LYS A 95 28.95 1.84 0.18
CA LYS A 95 30.27 1.27 -0.10
C LYS A 95 30.10 -0.20 -0.42
N THR A 96 30.48 -0.60 -1.61
CA THR A 96 30.46 -2.00 -2.02
C THR A 96 31.64 -2.75 -1.43
N ILE A 97 31.38 -3.91 -0.82
CA ILE A 97 32.39 -4.83 -0.33
C ILE A 97 32.25 -6.12 -1.15
N ALA A 98 33.28 -6.50 -1.89
CA ALA A 98 33.27 -7.75 -2.62
C ALA A 98 33.71 -8.92 -1.71
N PRO A 99 33.08 -10.08 -1.79
CA PRO A 99 33.53 -11.29 -1.09
C PRO A 99 34.97 -11.65 -1.49
N SER A 100 35.81 -12.00 -0.52
CA SER A 100 37.20 -12.38 -0.77
C SER A 100 37.36 -13.79 -1.35
N GLU A 101 36.29 -14.58 -1.39
CA GLU A 101 36.30 -15.97 -1.84
C GLU A 101 35.09 -16.30 -2.70
N VAL A 102 35.33 -17.12 -3.74
CA VAL A 102 34.25 -17.71 -4.53
C VAL A 102 33.57 -18.80 -3.69
N VAL A 103 32.31 -18.62 -3.38
CA VAL A 103 31.52 -19.60 -2.65
C VAL A 103 31.16 -20.75 -3.60
N ARG A 104 31.43 -21.99 -3.17
CA ARG A 104 31.04 -23.17 -3.94
C ARG A 104 29.52 -23.27 -4.04
N GLU A 105 29.01 -23.56 -5.22
CA GLU A 105 27.59 -23.81 -5.42
C GLU A 105 27.13 -25.03 -4.63
N PRO A 106 25.91 -25.00 -4.08
CA PRO A 106 25.28 -26.19 -3.55
C PRO A 106 25.14 -27.22 -4.67
N GLN A 107 25.58 -28.44 -4.43
CA GLN A 107 25.37 -29.54 -5.37
C GLN A 107 23.88 -29.80 -5.55
N ASN A 108 23.47 -30.29 -6.73
CA ASN A 108 22.08 -30.60 -7.02
C ASN A 108 21.68 -31.91 -6.29
N ILE A 109 21.40 -31.80 -5.00
CA ILE A 109 21.05 -32.89 -4.11
C ILE A 109 19.57 -33.17 -4.24
N PRO A 110 19.14 -34.42 -4.50
CA PRO A 110 17.72 -34.74 -4.50
C PRO A 110 17.11 -34.47 -3.13
N PRO A 111 15.85 -34.02 -3.06
CA PRO A 111 15.20 -33.75 -1.80
C PRO A 111 15.19 -35.00 -0.93
N ARG A 112 15.87 -34.96 0.19
CA ARG A 112 15.78 -35.99 1.20
C ARG A 112 14.48 -35.70 2.00
N ALA A 113 13.71 -36.73 2.27
CA ALA A 113 12.51 -36.57 3.10
C ALA A 113 12.92 -35.92 4.43
N LEU A 114 12.41 -34.72 4.68
CA LEU A 114 12.64 -34.03 5.95
C LEU A 114 11.78 -34.71 7.01
N GLU A 115 12.42 -35.28 8.02
CA GLU A 115 11.73 -36.00 9.08
C GLU A 115 10.95 -35.11 10.03
N LYS A 116 11.21 -33.78 9.99
CA LYS A 116 10.64 -32.81 10.93
C LYS A 116 10.10 -31.58 10.20
N TYR A 117 8.87 -31.26 10.52
CA TYR A 117 8.22 -30.01 10.16
C TYR A 117 7.81 -29.29 11.43
N PHE A 118 7.73 -27.95 11.37
CA PHE A 118 7.09 -27.17 12.41
C PHE A 118 6.01 -26.26 11.80
N GLU A 119 5.07 -25.90 12.63
CA GLU A 119 4.02 -24.96 12.27
C GLU A 119 4.41 -23.58 12.75
N PHE A 120 4.32 -22.60 11.87
CA PHE A 120 4.46 -21.19 12.21
C PHE A 120 3.35 -20.38 11.57
N SER A 121 3.07 -19.22 12.15
CA SER A 121 2.03 -18.34 11.67
C SER A 121 2.62 -17.31 10.72
N PHE A 122 2.13 -17.30 9.48
CA PHE A 122 2.41 -16.25 8.50
C PHE A 122 1.16 -15.38 8.36
N TYR A 123 1.20 -14.17 8.91
CA TYR A 123 0.05 -13.26 9.00
C TYR A 123 -1.24 -13.91 9.55
N GLY A 124 -1.10 -14.75 10.57
CA GLY A 124 -2.22 -15.49 11.17
C GLY A 124 -2.60 -16.79 10.46
N ILE A 125 -1.99 -17.09 9.30
CA ILE A 125 -2.18 -18.32 8.55
C ILE A 125 -1.23 -19.37 9.08
N GLN A 126 -1.77 -20.50 9.62
CA GLN A 126 -0.95 -21.61 10.09
C GLN A 126 -0.30 -22.31 8.88
N THR A 127 1.01 -22.34 8.87
CA THR A 127 1.80 -22.85 7.76
C THR A 127 2.76 -23.91 8.25
N ARG A 128 2.80 -25.05 7.56
CA ARG A 128 3.71 -26.14 7.87
C ARG A 128 4.94 -26.07 6.99
N VAL A 129 6.10 -25.89 7.60
CA VAL A 129 7.38 -25.68 6.89
C VAL A 129 8.46 -26.59 7.45
N PRO A 130 9.55 -26.83 6.71
CA PRO A 130 10.62 -27.68 7.16
C PRO A 130 11.28 -27.15 8.45
N ASN A 131 11.44 -28.03 9.42
CA ASN A 131 12.32 -27.79 10.55
C ASN A 131 13.71 -28.26 10.18
N VAL A 132 14.54 -27.35 9.75
CA VAL A 132 15.92 -27.65 9.36
C VAL A 132 16.87 -27.29 10.49
N GLU A 133 17.83 -28.18 10.72
CA GLU A 133 18.94 -27.85 11.61
C GLU A 133 19.86 -26.83 10.91
N ILE A 134 19.61 -25.57 11.22
CA ILE A 134 20.40 -24.47 10.66
C ILE A 134 21.67 -24.30 11.49
N PRO A 135 22.85 -24.19 10.85
CA PRO A 135 24.11 -24.02 11.58
C PRO A 135 24.11 -22.68 12.33
N VAL A 136 24.71 -22.67 13.52
CA VAL A 136 24.98 -21.42 14.24
C VAL A 136 25.90 -20.55 13.35
N LEU A 137 25.42 -19.39 13.00
CA LEU A 137 26.17 -18.42 12.19
C LEU A 137 26.90 -17.42 13.08
N PRO A 138 28.10 -16.99 12.72
CA PRO A 138 28.76 -15.87 13.38
C PRO A 138 28.00 -14.57 13.10
N GLY A 139 28.21 -13.55 13.93
CA GLY A 139 27.81 -12.20 13.59
C GLY A 139 28.58 -11.71 12.36
N ILE A 140 27.94 -10.88 11.53
CA ILE A 140 28.57 -10.35 10.32
C ILE A 140 29.07 -8.94 10.60
N HIS A 141 30.38 -8.71 10.44
CA HIS A 141 31.02 -7.41 10.58
C HIS A 141 31.80 -7.05 9.30
N ASP A 142 32.15 -8.05 8.51
CA ASP A 142 32.89 -7.87 7.25
C ASP A 142 32.50 -8.94 6.21
N THR A 143 33.19 -8.90 5.05
CA THR A 143 32.99 -9.86 3.96
C THR A 143 33.42 -11.28 4.28
N LYS A 144 34.38 -11.47 5.20
CA LYS A 144 34.85 -12.82 5.58
C LYS A 144 33.78 -13.51 6.42
N ASP A 145 33.22 -12.80 7.38
CA ASP A 145 32.09 -13.30 8.19
C ASP A 145 30.92 -13.70 7.28
N PHE A 146 30.59 -12.83 6.31
CA PHE A 146 29.53 -13.12 5.34
C PHE A 146 29.82 -14.36 4.50
N ALA A 147 31.03 -14.49 3.96
CA ALA A 147 31.45 -15.66 3.20
C ALA A 147 31.45 -16.94 4.05
N GLU A 148 31.78 -16.84 5.33
CA GLU A 148 31.71 -17.98 6.26
C GLU A 148 30.26 -18.38 6.52
N CYS A 149 29.35 -17.43 6.77
CA CYS A 149 27.91 -17.70 6.91
C CYS A 149 27.37 -18.44 5.68
N TRP A 150 27.70 -17.93 4.49
CA TRP A 150 27.28 -18.56 3.23
C TRP A 150 27.81 -19.99 3.09
N ARG A 151 29.10 -20.22 3.36
CA ARG A 151 29.69 -21.56 3.30
C ARG A 151 29.03 -22.53 4.28
N LYS A 152 28.75 -22.12 5.51
CA LYS A 152 28.06 -22.93 6.51
C LYS A 152 26.66 -23.30 6.04
N LEU A 153 25.89 -22.36 5.48
CA LEU A 153 24.56 -22.62 4.93
C LEU A 153 24.63 -23.57 3.73
N ALA A 154 25.57 -23.34 2.78
CA ALA A 154 25.75 -24.14 1.60
C ALA A 154 26.25 -25.57 1.89
N SER A 155 26.93 -25.79 3.02
CA SER A 155 27.44 -27.11 3.41
C SER A 155 26.37 -28.08 3.93
N LYS A 156 25.14 -27.60 4.17
CA LYS A 156 24.05 -28.41 4.74
C LYS A 156 23.00 -28.74 3.67
N ASP A 157 22.81 -30.00 3.41
CA ASP A 157 21.76 -30.51 2.49
C ASP A 157 20.37 -30.04 2.93
N ALA A 158 20.14 -29.98 4.26
CA ALA A 158 18.91 -29.50 4.86
C ALA A 158 18.54 -28.07 4.40
N THR A 159 19.53 -27.18 4.24
CA THR A 159 19.27 -25.80 3.77
C THR A 159 18.76 -25.76 2.34
N MET A 160 19.32 -26.63 1.45
CA MET A 160 18.82 -26.73 0.08
C MET A 160 17.44 -27.39 0.00
N CYS A 161 17.15 -28.36 0.87
CA CYS A 161 15.78 -28.87 1.00
C CYS A 161 14.81 -27.76 1.42
N ALA A 162 15.19 -26.91 2.39
CA ALA A 162 14.38 -25.78 2.78
C ALA A 162 14.09 -24.81 1.63
N VAL A 163 15.05 -24.50 0.77
CA VAL A 163 14.83 -23.68 -0.43
C VAL A 163 13.70 -24.24 -1.29
N LYS A 164 13.71 -25.54 -1.56
CA LYS A 164 12.69 -26.21 -2.41
C LYS A 164 11.32 -26.24 -1.75
N GLU A 165 11.26 -26.60 -0.49
CA GLU A 165 10.00 -26.70 0.28
C GLU A 165 9.35 -25.34 0.49
N LEU A 166 10.14 -24.32 0.84
CA LEU A 166 9.62 -22.96 1.01
C LEU A 166 9.10 -22.41 -0.33
N ARG A 167 9.79 -22.67 -1.44
CA ARG A 167 9.30 -22.29 -2.77
C ARG A 167 7.98 -23.00 -3.08
N ALA A 168 7.91 -24.32 -2.89
CA ALA A 168 6.69 -25.09 -3.15
C ALA A 168 5.51 -24.60 -2.29
N THR A 169 5.77 -24.24 -1.03
CA THR A 169 4.76 -23.66 -0.14
C THR A 169 4.30 -22.29 -0.63
N ALA A 170 5.23 -21.42 -0.99
CA ALA A 170 4.91 -20.09 -1.54
C ALA A 170 4.08 -20.20 -2.84
N ASP A 171 4.46 -21.12 -3.74
CA ASP A 171 3.72 -21.39 -4.97
C ASP A 171 2.31 -21.93 -4.68
N THR A 172 2.15 -22.81 -3.69
CA THR A 172 0.86 -23.37 -3.26
C THR A 172 -0.06 -22.29 -2.72
N LEU A 173 0.47 -21.34 -1.95
CA LEU A 173 -0.27 -20.21 -1.40
C LEU A 173 -0.50 -19.09 -2.44
N GLY A 174 0.06 -19.21 -3.65
CA GLY A 174 -0.04 -18.19 -4.69
C GLY A 174 0.73 -16.91 -4.37
N LEU A 175 1.76 -16.97 -3.53
CA LEU A 175 2.52 -15.79 -3.14
C LEU A 175 3.30 -15.23 -4.33
N ASN A 176 3.20 -13.92 -4.55
CA ASN A 176 4.07 -13.24 -5.51
C ASN A 176 5.50 -13.09 -4.96
N ASP A 177 6.36 -12.40 -5.70
CA ASP A 177 7.77 -12.29 -5.32
C ASP A 177 7.97 -11.58 -3.96
N TYR A 178 7.21 -10.51 -3.70
CA TYR A 178 7.30 -9.79 -2.43
C TYR A 178 6.77 -10.61 -1.25
N LEU A 179 5.61 -11.21 -1.40
CA LEU A 179 5.04 -12.07 -0.34
C LEU A 179 5.89 -13.33 -0.10
N THR A 180 6.57 -13.83 -1.13
CA THR A 180 7.57 -14.89 -0.97
C THR A 180 8.76 -14.40 -0.13
N PHE A 181 9.22 -13.17 -0.34
CA PHE A 181 10.24 -12.54 0.52
C PHE A 181 9.78 -12.48 1.99
N GLU A 182 8.59 -11.90 2.24
CA GLU A 182 8.00 -11.80 3.57
C GLU A 182 7.84 -13.18 4.25
N PHE A 183 7.41 -14.18 3.48
CA PHE A 183 7.26 -15.55 3.94
C PHE A 183 8.59 -16.18 4.36
N VAL A 184 9.63 -16.04 3.54
CA VAL A 184 10.98 -16.55 3.85
C VAL A 184 11.58 -15.80 5.03
N GLN A 185 11.39 -14.49 5.12
CA GLN A 185 11.86 -13.69 6.26
C GLN A 185 11.16 -14.14 7.57
N SER A 186 9.84 -14.30 7.54
CA SER A 186 9.07 -14.78 8.69
C SER A 186 9.50 -16.18 9.13
N TRP A 187 9.79 -17.05 8.16
CA TRP A 187 10.34 -18.38 8.44
C TRP A 187 11.73 -18.30 9.10
N ALA A 188 12.64 -17.47 8.58
CA ALA A 188 13.97 -17.27 9.14
C ALA A 188 13.90 -16.70 10.58
N GLU A 189 12.96 -15.81 10.85
CA GLU A 189 12.68 -15.31 12.21
C GLU A 189 12.21 -16.43 13.15
N ALA A 190 11.36 -17.33 12.68
CA ALA A 190 10.86 -18.43 13.46
C ALA A 190 11.95 -19.50 13.76
N VAL A 191 12.77 -19.82 12.75
CA VAL A 191 13.88 -20.80 12.88
C VAL A 191 14.99 -20.27 13.78
N TYR A 192 15.34 -19.00 13.64
CA TYR A 192 16.41 -18.34 14.41
C TYR A 192 15.88 -17.43 15.51
N LYS A 193 14.84 -17.82 16.21
CA LYS A 193 14.12 -16.99 17.18
C LYS A 193 15.04 -16.14 18.06
N ASP A 194 16.06 -16.76 18.67
CA ASP A 194 16.97 -16.12 19.63
C ASP A 194 18.33 -15.73 19.02
N ALA A 195 18.51 -15.87 17.70
CA ALA A 195 19.75 -15.53 17.03
C ALA A 195 19.84 -14.04 16.68
N PRO A 196 21.06 -13.51 16.49
CA PRO A 196 21.26 -12.13 16.02
C PRO A 196 20.55 -11.83 14.71
N ARG A 197 20.12 -10.58 14.51
CA ARG A 197 19.45 -10.13 13.28
C ARG A 197 20.28 -10.42 12.02
N THR A 198 21.62 -10.32 12.11
CA THR A 198 22.53 -10.64 11.00
C THR A 198 22.43 -12.10 10.55
N CYS A 199 22.22 -13.05 11.47
CA CYS A 199 22.02 -14.46 11.15
C CYS A 199 20.72 -14.68 10.40
N LYS A 200 19.63 -14.05 10.84
CA LYS A 200 18.31 -14.12 10.21
C LYS A 200 18.34 -13.53 8.80
N ALA A 201 18.93 -12.35 8.64
CA ALA A 201 19.10 -11.70 7.35
C ALA A 201 19.97 -12.53 6.38
N SER A 202 21.03 -13.17 6.89
CA SER A 202 21.89 -14.05 6.08
C SER A 202 21.13 -15.29 5.60
N LEU A 203 20.30 -15.88 6.45
CA LEU A 203 19.48 -17.03 6.06
C LEU A 203 18.45 -16.62 5.01
N THR A 204 17.74 -15.52 5.24
CA THR A 204 16.78 -14.96 4.26
C THR A 204 17.44 -14.69 2.93
N HIS A 205 18.60 -14.01 2.95
CA HIS A 205 19.39 -13.73 1.76
C HIS A 205 19.81 -15.02 1.04
N TYR A 206 20.31 -16.03 1.77
CA TYR A 206 20.73 -17.32 1.19
C TYR A 206 19.57 -18.03 0.49
N ILE A 207 18.42 -18.17 1.17
CA ILE A 207 17.25 -18.86 0.63
C ILE A 207 16.77 -18.16 -0.65
N LEU A 208 16.59 -16.84 -0.61
CA LEU A 208 16.04 -16.09 -1.74
C LEU A 208 16.99 -16.03 -2.95
N ASN A 209 18.31 -15.92 -2.72
CA ASN A 209 19.30 -16.04 -3.79
C ASN A 209 19.23 -17.41 -4.47
N ASN A 210 19.11 -18.51 -3.69
CA ASN A 210 18.95 -19.85 -4.23
C ASN A 210 17.56 -20.09 -4.86
N MET A 211 16.58 -19.23 -4.60
CA MET A 211 15.34 -19.11 -5.36
C MET A 211 15.50 -18.30 -6.66
N GLY A 212 16.68 -17.71 -6.90
CA GLY A 212 17.04 -16.99 -8.12
C GLY A 212 16.85 -15.48 -8.08
N TYR A 213 16.47 -14.90 -6.94
CA TYR A 213 16.32 -13.44 -6.79
C TYR A 213 17.67 -12.75 -6.66
N ASP A 214 17.80 -11.57 -7.28
CA ASP A 214 19.00 -10.73 -7.16
C ASP A 214 18.91 -9.85 -5.88
N ILE A 215 18.94 -10.51 -4.72
CA ILE A 215 18.94 -9.84 -3.43
C ILE A 215 20.35 -9.69 -2.92
N ARG A 216 20.65 -8.55 -2.32
CA ARG A 216 21.96 -8.28 -1.72
C ARG A 216 21.81 -8.05 -0.22
N LEU A 217 22.75 -8.57 0.55
CA LEU A 217 22.91 -8.24 1.96
C LEU A 217 23.80 -6.99 2.08
N ALA A 218 23.36 -6.07 2.90
CA ALA A 218 24.14 -4.88 3.25
C ALA A 218 24.15 -4.68 4.76
N LEU A 219 25.10 -3.89 5.24
CA LEU A 219 25.25 -3.52 6.63
C LEU A 219 25.32 -2.00 6.76
N THR A 220 24.68 -1.47 7.78
CA THR A 220 24.89 -0.10 8.23
C THR A 220 26.26 0.05 8.90
N SER A 221 26.67 1.29 9.18
CA SER A 221 27.87 1.56 9.99
C SER A 221 27.82 0.95 11.40
N ASN A 222 26.63 0.65 11.89
CA ASN A 222 26.40 -0.02 13.18
C ASN A 222 26.25 -1.55 13.07
N TYR A 223 26.56 -2.10 11.90
CA TYR A 223 26.42 -3.52 11.58
C TYR A 223 24.96 -4.03 11.61
N ASP A 224 23.96 -3.14 11.49
CA ASP A 224 22.58 -3.57 11.31
C ASP A 224 22.41 -4.13 9.89
N PRO A 225 21.84 -5.34 9.73
CA PRO A 225 21.66 -5.94 8.43
C PRO A 225 20.47 -5.31 7.67
N ILE A 226 20.69 -5.12 6.38
CA ILE A 226 19.71 -4.60 5.42
C ILE A 226 19.64 -5.56 4.24
N LEU A 227 18.42 -5.85 3.76
CA LEU A 227 18.22 -6.55 2.50
C LEU A 227 17.91 -5.53 1.39
N LEU A 228 18.73 -5.56 0.36
CA LEU A 228 18.60 -4.71 -0.81
C LEU A 228 17.92 -5.51 -1.92
N ILE A 229 16.73 -5.11 -2.32
CA ILE A 229 15.86 -5.85 -3.22
C ILE A 229 15.56 -5.02 -4.46
N PRO A 230 15.91 -5.51 -5.66
CA PRO A 230 15.53 -4.85 -6.90
C PRO A 230 14.07 -5.17 -7.24
N CYS A 231 13.28 -4.15 -7.52
CA CYS A 231 11.88 -4.28 -7.89
C CYS A 231 11.64 -3.77 -9.32
N LYS A 232 10.70 -4.40 -10.04
CA LYS A 232 10.26 -3.93 -11.36
C LYS A 232 9.51 -2.62 -11.24
N GLN A 233 8.67 -2.51 -10.21
CA GLN A 233 7.90 -1.33 -9.89
C GLN A 233 8.75 -0.30 -9.15
N GLN A 234 8.39 0.95 -9.29
CA GLN A 234 8.83 1.98 -8.35
C GLN A 234 8.17 1.71 -7.00
N VAL A 235 8.95 1.84 -5.91
CA VAL A 235 8.44 1.72 -4.54
C VAL A 235 8.51 3.08 -3.88
N TYR A 236 7.38 3.58 -3.43
CA TYR A 236 7.29 4.86 -2.75
C TYR A 236 7.63 4.73 -1.26
N GLY A 237 8.10 5.81 -0.66
CA GLY A 237 8.42 5.86 0.77
C GLY A 237 9.60 4.97 1.22
N LYS A 238 10.29 4.26 0.31
CA LYS A 238 11.43 3.38 0.61
C LYS A 238 12.75 4.00 0.14
N ALA A 239 13.75 3.96 1.00
CA ALA A 239 15.12 4.27 0.62
C ALA A 239 15.64 3.25 -0.40
N PHE A 240 16.52 3.67 -1.30
CA PHE A 240 17.17 2.77 -2.27
C PHE A 240 18.62 3.13 -2.54
N LEU A 241 19.39 2.14 -2.98
CA LEU A 241 20.71 2.30 -3.56
C LEU A 241 20.63 2.07 -5.06
N LYS A 242 21.34 2.88 -5.82
CA LYS A 242 21.55 2.65 -7.25
C LYS A 242 22.85 1.90 -7.46
N ILE A 243 22.77 0.65 -7.97
CA ILE A 243 23.93 -0.18 -8.29
C ILE A 243 23.87 -0.46 -9.79
N GLY A 244 24.83 0.11 -10.54
CA GLY A 244 24.72 0.15 -12.00
C GLY A 244 23.49 0.95 -12.45
N SER A 245 22.66 0.35 -13.28
CA SER A 245 21.39 0.93 -13.73
C SER A 245 20.18 0.54 -12.87
N GLN A 246 20.35 -0.40 -11.94
CA GLN A 246 19.27 -0.98 -11.15
C GLN A 246 19.11 -0.26 -9.80
N ARG A 247 17.86 -0.02 -9.40
CA ARG A 247 17.51 0.44 -8.04
C ARG A 247 17.29 -0.79 -7.14
N TYR A 248 17.93 -0.77 -5.98
CA TYR A 248 17.77 -1.76 -4.92
C TYR A 248 17.12 -1.09 -3.73
N TYR A 249 15.88 -1.41 -3.45
CA TYR A 249 15.14 -0.84 -2.32
C TYR A 249 15.50 -1.53 -1.02
N VAL A 250 15.43 -0.79 0.07
CA VAL A 250 15.77 -1.26 1.41
C VAL A 250 14.54 -1.92 2.04
N PHE A 251 14.67 -3.19 2.38
CA PHE A 251 13.66 -3.97 3.08
C PHE A 251 14.24 -4.63 4.35
N GLY A 252 13.37 -5.14 5.21
CA GLY A 252 13.76 -5.90 6.41
C GLY A 252 14.29 -5.04 7.57
N THR A 253 14.21 -3.72 7.49
CA THR A 253 14.56 -2.82 8.59
C THR A 253 13.55 -1.70 8.71
N ASN A 254 13.26 -1.31 9.96
CA ASN A 254 12.49 -0.12 10.30
C ASN A 254 13.43 1.04 10.71
N THR A 255 14.74 0.89 10.52
CA THR A 255 15.72 1.89 10.90
C THR A 255 15.66 3.04 9.90
N ASP A 256 15.48 4.25 10.38
CA ASP A 256 15.72 5.44 9.57
C ASP A 256 17.21 5.47 9.22
N LEU A 257 17.50 5.35 7.94
CA LEU A 257 18.88 5.28 7.47
C LEU A 257 19.58 6.64 7.49
N GLY A 258 18.82 7.74 7.47
CA GLY A 258 19.37 9.09 7.51
C GLY A 258 20.57 9.25 6.59
N ASN A 259 21.69 9.68 7.14
CA ASN A 259 23.00 9.80 6.47
C ASN A 259 23.92 8.59 6.72
N THR A 260 23.36 7.43 7.09
CA THR A 260 24.14 6.23 7.40
C THR A 260 24.86 5.71 6.16
N VAL A 261 26.14 5.40 6.29
CA VAL A 261 26.90 4.70 5.25
C VAL A 261 26.49 3.23 5.22
N ILE A 262 26.16 2.74 4.04
CA ILE A 262 25.79 1.36 3.81
C ILE A 262 26.89 0.64 3.05
N SER A 263 27.32 -0.51 3.58
CA SER A 263 28.28 -1.39 2.95
C SER A 263 27.55 -2.61 2.39
N THR A 264 27.71 -2.90 1.10
CA THR A 264 27.09 -4.03 0.43
C THR A 264 28.05 -5.21 0.31
N CYS A 265 27.51 -6.43 0.45
CA CYS A 265 28.22 -7.67 0.18
C CYS A 265 27.68 -8.29 -1.11
N ASP A 266 28.54 -8.48 -2.10
CA ASP A 266 28.17 -9.15 -3.34
C ASP A 266 28.74 -10.57 -3.37
N ILE A 267 27.88 -11.55 -3.57
CA ILE A 267 28.32 -12.94 -3.84
C ILE A 267 27.99 -13.25 -5.28
N PRO A 268 28.98 -13.53 -6.14
CA PRO A 268 28.73 -14.07 -7.45
C PRO A 268 28.27 -15.53 -7.29
N THR A 269 26.97 -15.78 -7.38
CA THR A 269 26.44 -17.14 -7.43
C THR A 269 25.95 -17.42 -8.83
N ARG A 270 26.20 -18.65 -9.35
CA ARG A 270 25.67 -19.07 -10.65
C ARG A 270 24.15 -19.29 -10.60
N GLN A 271 23.57 -19.42 -9.42
CA GLN A 271 22.14 -19.62 -9.22
C GLN A 271 21.37 -18.31 -9.19
N ASN A 272 22.05 -17.19 -8.96
CA ASN A 272 21.44 -15.87 -9.08
C ASN A 272 21.17 -15.60 -10.57
N THR A 273 19.91 -15.77 -10.97
CA THR A 273 19.46 -15.50 -12.34
C THR A 273 19.28 -14.02 -12.61
N GLY A 274 19.58 -13.15 -11.64
CA GLY A 274 19.32 -11.71 -11.73
C GLY A 274 17.83 -11.38 -11.70
N ARG A 275 16.99 -12.24 -11.11
CA ARG A 275 15.54 -12.04 -11.04
C ARG A 275 15.22 -10.81 -10.18
N VAL A 276 14.61 -9.83 -10.83
CA VAL A 276 14.05 -8.63 -10.21
C VAL A 276 12.65 -8.96 -9.69
N MET A 277 12.30 -8.54 -8.47
CA MET A 277 10.99 -8.81 -7.90
C MET A 277 9.88 -8.08 -8.62
N ASP A 278 8.78 -8.79 -8.89
CA ASP A 278 7.52 -8.23 -9.36
C ASP A 278 6.57 -8.09 -8.17
N LEU A 279 6.20 -6.84 -7.86
CA LEU A 279 5.31 -6.53 -6.74
C LEU A 279 3.82 -6.68 -7.10
N ARG A 280 3.45 -6.84 -8.38
CA ARG A 280 2.05 -7.03 -8.76
C ARG A 280 1.52 -8.34 -8.19
N ILE A 281 0.37 -8.25 -7.52
CA ILE A 281 -0.25 -9.42 -6.91
C ILE A 281 -1.00 -10.21 -7.97
N LYS A 282 -0.77 -11.51 -7.93
CA LYS A 282 -1.52 -12.55 -8.66
C LYS A 282 -2.54 -13.17 -7.70
N PRO A 283 -3.46 -14.00 -8.20
CA PRO A 283 -4.44 -14.67 -7.35
C PRO A 283 -3.78 -15.40 -6.18
N LEU A 284 -4.22 -15.05 -4.96
CA LEU A 284 -3.76 -15.67 -3.73
C LEU A 284 -4.62 -16.89 -3.41
N ASN A 285 -3.96 -17.97 -2.98
CA ASN A 285 -4.60 -19.23 -2.58
C ASN A 285 -4.43 -19.46 -1.07
N LEU A 286 -4.88 -18.48 -0.26
CA LEU A 286 -4.81 -18.56 1.18
C LEU A 286 -5.99 -19.37 1.74
N PRO A 287 -5.83 -20.04 2.89
CA PRO A 287 -6.95 -20.68 3.60
C PRO A 287 -8.14 -19.72 3.71
N TYR A 288 -9.34 -20.25 3.46
CA TYR A 288 -10.53 -19.41 3.38
C TYR A 288 -11.08 -19.09 4.76
N ARG A 289 -11.24 -17.78 5.07
CA ARG A 289 -11.95 -17.26 6.23
C ARG A 289 -12.94 -16.21 5.77
N PRO A 290 -14.25 -16.51 5.76
CA PRO A 290 -15.24 -15.59 5.21
C PRO A 290 -15.35 -14.31 6.02
N TYR A 291 -15.47 -13.19 5.33
CA TYR A 291 -15.92 -11.90 5.83
C TYR A 291 -17.05 -11.42 4.93
N HIS A 292 -18.25 -11.29 5.51
CA HIS A 292 -19.45 -10.91 4.75
C HIS A 292 -19.50 -9.41 4.53
N TYR A 293 -19.63 -8.99 3.26
CA TYR A 293 -19.89 -7.61 2.88
C TYR A 293 -21.28 -7.45 2.30
N ASN A 294 -21.91 -6.30 2.56
CA ASN A 294 -23.21 -5.92 2.00
C ASN A 294 -23.23 -4.39 1.86
N ILE A 295 -23.05 -3.91 0.64
CA ILE A 295 -22.91 -2.49 0.32
C ILE A 295 -23.99 -2.14 -0.69
N SER A 296 -24.75 -1.08 -0.43
CA SER A 296 -25.84 -0.65 -1.30
C SER A 296 -26.01 0.85 -1.32
N HIS A 297 -26.27 1.41 -2.49
CA HIS A 297 -26.74 2.78 -2.67
C HIS A 297 -27.50 2.91 -3.98
N GLY A 298 -28.63 3.63 -3.97
CA GLY A 298 -29.49 3.79 -5.13
C GLY A 298 -30.02 2.45 -5.66
N SER A 299 -29.78 2.19 -6.94
CA SER A 299 -30.17 0.95 -7.61
C SER A 299 -29.11 -0.15 -7.56
N ILE A 300 -27.93 0.11 -6.98
CA ILE A 300 -26.84 -0.84 -6.94
C ILE A 300 -26.71 -1.42 -5.52
N LYS A 301 -26.63 -2.74 -5.47
CA LYS A 301 -26.31 -3.52 -4.28
C LYS A 301 -25.31 -4.60 -4.64
N ILE A 302 -24.26 -4.73 -3.85
CA ILE A 302 -23.32 -5.85 -3.92
C ILE A 302 -23.25 -6.53 -2.56
N GLU A 303 -23.28 -7.86 -2.56
CA GLU A 303 -23.18 -8.66 -1.35
C GLU A 303 -22.41 -9.96 -1.61
N GLY A 304 -21.77 -10.49 -0.60
CA GLY A 304 -21.01 -11.74 -0.70
C GLY A 304 -20.00 -11.86 0.41
N ASP A 305 -19.09 -12.81 0.22
CA ASP A 305 -18.02 -13.07 1.17
C ASP A 305 -16.66 -12.88 0.51
N VAL A 306 -15.75 -12.21 1.21
CA VAL A 306 -14.35 -12.08 0.83
C VAL A 306 -13.47 -12.86 1.81
N ASN A 307 -12.33 -13.38 1.35
CA ASN A 307 -11.41 -14.10 2.21
C ASN A 307 -10.65 -13.14 3.14
N ALA A 308 -11.04 -13.07 4.41
CA ALA A 308 -10.44 -12.18 5.41
C ALA A 308 -8.95 -12.43 5.68
N ASN A 309 -8.39 -13.57 5.27
CA ASN A 309 -6.97 -13.86 5.45
C ASN A 309 -6.07 -13.08 4.47
N VAL A 310 -6.64 -12.45 3.44
CA VAL A 310 -5.85 -11.60 2.51
C VAL A 310 -5.46 -10.27 3.14
N PHE A 311 -6.29 -9.68 4.01
CA PHE A 311 -6.08 -8.32 4.51
C PHE A 311 -4.85 -8.13 5.40
N PRO A 312 -4.54 -9.02 6.37
CA PRO A 312 -3.29 -8.92 7.13
C PRO A 312 -2.04 -8.99 6.26
N VAL A 313 -2.10 -9.78 5.17
CA VAL A 313 -1.01 -9.94 4.20
C VAL A 313 -0.79 -8.66 3.38
N LEU A 314 -1.86 -7.91 3.12
CA LEU A 314 -1.84 -6.69 2.30
C LEU A 314 -1.60 -5.43 3.13
N TYR A 315 -1.76 -5.48 4.45
CA TYR A 315 -1.85 -4.28 5.29
C TYR A 315 -0.62 -3.36 5.19
N HIS A 316 0.58 -3.94 5.17
CA HIS A 316 1.84 -3.21 5.03
C HIS A 316 2.50 -3.44 3.66
N TYR A 317 1.68 -3.69 2.64
CA TYR A 317 2.21 -3.91 1.30
C TYR A 317 2.95 -2.66 0.79
N PRO A 318 4.08 -2.81 0.06
CA PRO A 318 4.82 -1.67 -0.45
C PRO A 318 3.96 -0.81 -1.38
N GLN A 319 4.04 0.50 -1.22
CA GLN A 319 3.36 1.42 -2.12
C GLN A 319 3.97 1.39 -3.52
N MET A 320 3.10 1.29 -4.52
CA MET A 320 3.43 1.22 -5.94
C MET A 320 2.67 2.31 -6.71
N PRO A 321 3.03 2.57 -7.99
CA PRO A 321 2.18 3.35 -8.88
C PRO A 321 0.75 2.77 -8.98
N ILE A 322 -0.23 3.63 -9.08
CA ILE A 322 -1.66 3.26 -9.20
C ILE A 322 -1.91 2.24 -10.33
N ALA A 323 -1.18 2.36 -11.43
CA ALA A 323 -1.23 1.40 -12.53
C ALA A 323 -0.95 -0.06 -12.11
N ASP A 324 -0.07 -0.27 -11.12
CA ASP A 324 0.27 -1.61 -10.64
C ASP A 324 -0.83 -2.18 -9.73
N TYR A 325 -1.55 -1.34 -8.98
CA TYR A 325 -2.78 -1.74 -8.26
C TYR A 325 -3.90 -2.10 -9.24
N ALA A 326 -4.08 -1.29 -10.30
CA ALA A 326 -5.12 -1.50 -11.31
C ALA A 326 -4.99 -2.86 -12.03
N VAL A 327 -3.77 -3.37 -12.21
CA VAL A 327 -3.51 -4.67 -12.87
C VAL A 327 -3.32 -5.83 -11.89
N SER A 328 -3.27 -5.58 -10.59
CA SER A 328 -3.20 -6.63 -9.57
C SER A 328 -4.57 -7.28 -9.38
N GLU A 329 -4.60 -8.60 -9.24
CA GLU A 329 -5.84 -9.36 -9.11
C GLU A 329 -5.69 -10.44 -8.04
N ILE A 330 -6.36 -10.24 -6.89
CA ILE A 330 -6.21 -11.10 -5.71
C ILE A 330 -7.22 -12.24 -5.75
N ASP A 331 -8.49 -11.93 -6.04
CA ASP A 331 -9.57 -12.90 -6.13
C ASP A 331 -10.40 -12.67 -7.41
N PRO A 332 -10.03 -13.31 -8.54
CA PRO A 332 -10.77 -13.18 -9.80
C PRO A 332 -12.24 -13.63 -9.71
N ALA A 333 -12.51 -14.63 -8.88
CA ALA A 333 -13.88 -15.17 -8.75
C ALA A 333 -14.80 -14.17 -8.04
N LEU A 334 -14.31 -13.55 -6.97
CA LEU A 334 -15.01 -12.49 -6.25
C LEU A 334 -15.28 -11.30 -7.18
N ARG A 335 -14.27 -10.80 -7.88
CA ARG A 335 -14.40 -9.68 -8.82
C ARG A 335 -15.43 -9.97 -9.90
N LYS A 336 -15.38 -11.18 -10.49
CA LYS A 336 -16.37 -11.62 -11.48
C LYS A 336 -17.80 -11.65 -10.92
N SER A 337 -17.97 -12.10 -9.67
CA SER A 337 -19.27 -12.10 -9.00
C SER A 337 -19.82 -10.68 -8.85
N ILE A 338 -19.01 -9.73 -8.35
CA ILE A 338 -19.41 -8.33 -8.18
C ILE A 338 -19.79 -7.70 -9.53
N VAL A 339 -18.95 -7.88 -10.54
CA VAL A 339 -19.20 -7.41 -11.91
C VAL A 339 -20.55 -7.93 -12.42
N GLN A 340 -20.85 -9.22 -12.20
CA GLN A 340 -22.11 -9.81 -12.65
C GLN A 340 -23.31 -9.27 -11.88
N GLN A 341 -23.20 -9.05 -10.57
CA GLN A 341 -24.24 -8.44 -9.76
C GLN A 341 -24.61 -7.04 -10.28
N ILE A 342 -23.60 -6.19 -10.51
CA ILE A 342 -23.80 -4.83 -11.03
C ILE A 342 -24.36 -4.87 -12.45
N ARG A 343 -23.83 -5.72 -13.33
CA ARG A 343 -24.29 -5.85 -14.71
C ARG A 343 -25.76 -6.23 -14.79
N ASN A 344 -26.23 -7.17 -13.94
CA ASN A 344 -27.62 -7.61 -13.90
C ASN A 344 -28.59 -6.50 -13.45
N GLN A 345 -28.14 -5.64 -12.52
CA GLN A 345 -28.98 -4.55 -12.00
C GLN A 345 -29.09 -3.36 -12.98
N MET A 346 -28.14 -3.22 -13.91
CA MET A 346 -28.00 -2.06 -14.80
C MET A 346 -28.18 -2.41 -16.28
N PHE A 347 -28.75 -3.57 -16.60
CA PHE A 347 -28.77 -4.14 -17.95
C PHE A 347 -29.37 -3.23 -19.03
N GLN A 348 -30.47 -2.53 -18.72
CA GLN A 348 -31.24 -1.76 -19.72
C GLN A 348 -30.89 -0.28 -19.78
N GLN A 349 -29.87 0.21 -19.05
CA GLN A 349 -29.60 1.63 -18.96
C GLN A 349 -28.58 2.11 -19.99
N HIS A 350 -28.70 3.41 -20.34
CA HIS A 350 -27.75 4.08 -21.24
C HIS A 350 -26.34 4.18 -20.59
N PRO A 351 -25.25 4.17 -21.35
CA PRO A 351 -23.88 4.26 -20.82
C PRO A 351 -23.65 5.37 -19.80
N ARG A 352 -24.15 6.59 -20.04
CA ARG A 352 -24.04 7.72 -19.11
C ARG A 352 -24.79 7.47 -17.79
N GLU A 353 -25.97 6.87 -17.87
CA GLU A 353 -26.77 6.51 -16.68
C GLU A 353 -26.08 5.43 -15.87
N LYS A 354 -25.51 4.42 -16.54
CA LYS A 354 -24.69 3.38 -15.90
C LYS A 354 -23.50 3.99 -15.14
N ALA A 355 -22.76 4.90 -15.81
CA ALA A 355 -21.65 5.57 -15.19
C ALA A 355 -22.11 6.40 -13.98
N ASN A 356 -23.19 7.17 -14.08
CA ASN A 356 -23.71 7.99 -12.99
C ASN A 356 -24.23 7.16 -11.83
N CYS A 357 -24.97 6.09 -12.07
CA CYS A 357 -25.47 5.21 -11.00
C CYS A 357 -24.32 4.55 -10.24
N LEU A 358 -23.30 4.06 -10.97
CA LEU A 358 -22.10 3.50 -10.35
C LEU A 358 -21.27 4.57 -9.60
N LEU A 359 -21.19 5.77 -10.17
CA LEU A 359 -20.54 6.91 -9.52
C LEU A 359 -21.19 7.21 -8.17
N GLN A 360 -22.51 7.37 -8.15
CA GLN A 360 -23.26 7.63 -6.92
C GLN A 360 -23.14 6.48 -5.91
N PHE A 361 -23.11 5.23 -6.40
CA PHE A 361 -22.87 4.07 -5.55
C PHE A 361 -21.52 4.16 -4.85
N VAL A 362 -20.45 4.49 -5.56
CA VAL A 362 -19.11 4.61 -4.94
C VAL A 362 -19.02 5.85 -4.04
N GLN A 363 -19.59 6.98 -4.46
CA GLN A 363 -19.62 8.21 -3.66
C GLN A 363 -20.28 8.01 -2.28
N ASN A 364 -21.38 7.26 -2.22
CA ASN A 364 -22.24 7.21 -1.03
C ASN A 364 -22.29 5.84 -0.36
N GLY A 365 -21.87 4.78 -1.04
CA GLY A 365 -21.80 3.43 -0.48
C GLY A 365 -20.59 3.21 0.44
N PHE A 366 -19.61 4.11 0.39
CA PHE A 366 -18.37 4.01 1.16
C PHE A 366 -18.11 5.31 1.93
N THR A 367 -17.66 5.19 3.16
CA THR A 367 -17.24 6.34 3.97
C THR A 367 -15.92 6.89 3.45
N TYR A 368 -15.78 8.21 3.40
CA TYR A 368 -14.52 8.86 3.06
C TYR A 368 -13.67 9.11 4.30
N ALA A 369 -12.42 8.69 4.27
CA ALA A 369 -11.38 9.12 5.21
C ALA A 369 -10.03 9.02 4.52
N THR A 370 -9.12 9.96 4.83
CA THR A 370 -7.74 9.85 4.35
C THR A 370 -7.02 8.69 5.03
N ASP A 371 -6.07 8.11 4.35
CA ASP A 371 -5.23 7.03 4.87
C ASP A 371 -4.56 7.39 6.18
N GLN A 372 -4.08 8.62 6.32
CA GLN A 372 -3.52 9.10 7.59
C GLN A 372 -4.53 9.04 8.74
N THR A 373 -5.81 9.25 8.47
CA THR A 373 -6.88 9.17 9.49
C THR A 373 -7.27 7.72 9.77
N ALA A 374 -7.38 6.90 8.73
CA ALA A 374 -7.85 5.51 8.84
C ALA A 374 -6.75 4.56 9.36
N HIS A 375 -5.51 4.74 8.89
CA HIS A 375 -4.40 3.78 9.11
C HIS A 375 -3.19 4.40 9.81
N GLY A 376 -3.03 5.72 9.81
CA GLY A 376 -1.85 6.42 10.33
C GLY A 376 -0.65 6.43 9.37
N PHE A 377 -0.81 5.93 8.17
CA PHE A 377 0.17 5.92 7.08
C PHE A 377 -0.54 5.82 5.74
N GLU A 378 0.12 6.17 4.65
CA GLU A 378 -0.38 6.07 3.28
C GLU A 378 -0.56 4.61 2.86
N LYS A 379 -1.78 4.20 2.48
CA LYS A 379 -2.15 2.82 2.19
C LYS A 379 -3.14 2.71 1.04
N PRO A 380 -2.71 2.80 -0.22
CA PRO A 380 -3.60 2.55 -1.35
C PRO A 380 -4.19 1.13 -1.30
N TYR A 381 -5.48 0.99 -1.59
CA TYR A 381 -6.19 -0.29 -1.51
C TYR A 381 -6.10 -1.07 -2.81
N PHE A 382 -5.94 -2.38 -2.66
CA PHE A 382 -6.36 -3.30 -3.72
C PHE A 382 -7.89 -3.36 -3.77
N PHE A 383 -8.43 -3.76 -4.91
CA PHE A 383 -9.88 -3.81 -5.15
C PHE A 383 -10.65 -4.51 -4.00
N GLU A 384 -10.14 -5.62 -3.50
CA GLU A 384 -10.76 -6.44 -2.46
C GLU A 384 -10.80 -5.73 -1.09
N GLU A 385 -9.87 -4.83 -0.83
CA GLU A 385 -9.78 -4.09 0.45
C GLU A 385 -10.93 -3.09 0.61
N MET A 386 -11.50 -2.58 -0.50
CA MET A 386 -12.72 -1.77 -0.50
C MET A 386 -13.93 -2.47 0.14
N LEU A 387 -13.94 -3.80 0.16
CA LEU A 387 -15.03 -4.59 0.73
C LEU A 387 -14.87 -4.86 2.24
N TYR A 388 -13.72 -4.50 2.80
CA TYR A 388 -13.34 -4.85 4.16
C TYR A 388 -13.15 -3.65 5.07
N TYR A 389 -12.45 -2.63 4.62
CA TYR A 389 -12.18 -1.45 5.46
C TYR A 389 -13.38 -0.52 5.51
N ALA A 390 -13.56 0.13 6.67
CA ALA A 390 -14.72 0.98 6.93
C ALA A 390 -14.70 2.31 6.17
N ALA A 391 -13.54 2.74 5.70
CA ALA A 391 -13.37 4.00 4.99
C ALA A 391 -12.28 3.86 3.91
N CYS A 392 -12.32 4.72 2.93
CA CYS A 392 -11.42 4.76 1.78
C CYS A 392 -11.25 6.21 1.31
N ASP A 393 -10.23 6.48 0.51
CA ASP A 393 -9.99 7.81 -0.03
C ASP A 393 -10.05 7.91 -1.57
N CYS A 394 -9.37 8.87 -2.19
CA CYS A 394 -9.61 9.20 -3.59
C CYS A 394 -9.06 8.13 -4.54
N GLU A 395 -7.84 7.64 -4.31
CA GLU A 395 -7.22 6.62 -5.16
C GLU A 395 -7.92 5.27 -5.05
N ASP A 396 -8.35 4.89 -3.85
CA ASP A 396 -9.10 3.68 -3.61
C ASP A 396 -10.40 3.65 -4.40
N ARG A 397 -11.15 4.77 -4.30
CA ARG A 397 -12.41 4.96 -5.03
C ARG A 397 -12.19 5.00 -6.53
N ALA A 398 -11.12 5.67 -6.99
CA ALA A 398 -10.78 5.75 -8.41
C ALA A 398 -10.44 4.36 -8.99
N LEU A 399 -9.65 3.56 -8.28
CA LEU A 399 -9.34 2.17 -8.64
C LEU A 399 -10.58 1.29 -8.72
N PHE A 400 -11.41 1.32 -7.69
CA PHE A 400 -12.62 0.48 -7.60
C PHE A 400 -13.64 0.88 -8.67
N TYR A 401 -13.90 2.18 -8.83
CA TYR A 401 -14.86 2.72 -9.79
C TYR A 401 -14.44 2.44 -11.23
N SER A 402 -13.20 2.74 -11.60
CA SER A 402 -12.69 2.54 -12.96
C SER A 402 -12.67 1.06 -13.37
N TYR A 403 -12.30 0.17 -12.45
CA TYR A 403 -12.39 -1.28 -12.70
C TYR A 403 -13.84 -1.70 -13.04
N LEU A 404 -14.81 -1.25 -12.24
CA LEU A 404 -16.22 -1.61 -12.44
C LEU A 404 -16.82 -0.97 -13.69
N LEU A 405 -16.48 0.28 -14.03
CA LEU A 405 -16.87 0.90 -15.29
C LEU A 405 -16.46 0.04 -16.49
N ASN A 406 -15.20 -0.38 -16.49
CA ASN A 406 -14.68 -1.18 -17.59
C ASN A 406 -15.22 -2.60 -17.60
N LYS A 407 -15.22 -3.32 -16.45
CA LYS A 407 -15.56 -4.74 -16.42
C LYS A 407 -17.07 -5.00 -16.40
N ALA A 408 -17.89 -4.12 -15.79
CA ALA A 408 -19.34 -4.31 -15.76
C ALA A 408 -20.05 -3.70 -16.98
N PHE A 409 -19.54 -2.61 -17.52
CA PHE A 409 -20.24 -1.85 -18.55
C PHE A 409 -19.50 -1.73 -19.88
N ASP A 410 -18.30 -2.30 -19.98
CA ASP A 410 -17.45 -2.25 -21.15
C ASP A 410 -17.10 -0.80 -21.57
N LEU A 411 -17.04 0.13 -20.61
CA LEU A 411 -16.68 1.52 -20.83
C LEU A 411 -15.16 1.71 -20.76
N ASP A 412 -14.60 2.38 -21.76
CA ASP A 412 -13.21 2.84 -21.69
C ASP A 412 -13.12 3.97 -20.66
N CYS A 413 -12.15 3.90 -19.77
CA CYS A 413 -11.93 4.93 -18.76
C CYS A 413 -10.46 5.06 -18.38
N HIS A 414 -10.10 6.22 -17.87
CA HIS A 414 -8.77 6.51 -17.38
C HIS A 414 -8.82 6.82 -15.89
N ILE A 415 -7.86 6.31 -15.13
CA ILE A 415 -7.54 6.87 -13.82
C ILE A 415 -6.67 8.08 -14.09
N ILE A 416 -7.06 9.23 -13.56
CA ILE A 416 -6.43 10.51 -13.81
C ILE A 416 -5.98 11.17 -12.51
N HIS A 417 -4.81 11.78 -12.58
CA HIS A 417 -4.18 12.46 -11.46
C HIS A 417 -4.23 13.98 -11.61
N TYR A 418 -4.68 14.64 -10.57
CA TYR A 418 -4.54 16.07 -10.34
C TYR A 418 -3.58 16.31 -9.16
N PRO A 419 -3.04 17.53 -8.96
CA PRO A 419 -2.22 17.82 -7.79
C PRO A 419 -2.94 17.49 -6.49
N GLY A 420 -2.50 16.41 -5.83
CA GLY A 420 -3.07 15.94 -4.56
C GLY A 420 -4.40 15.20 -4.66
N HIS A 421 -4.80 14.72 -5.85
CA HIS A 421 -6.08 14.05 -6.01
C HIS A 421 -6.08 13.04 -7.16
N GLU A 422 -6.64 11.86 -6.91
CA GLU A 422 -6.95 10.85 -7.94
C GLU A 422 -8.42 10.89 -8.28
N SER A 423 -8.72 10.82 -9.57
CA SER A 423 -10.07 10.84 -10.12
C SER A 423 -10.19 9.87 -11.30
N VAL A 424 -11.33 9.86 -11.94
CA VAL A 424 -11.59 9.02 -13.12
C VAL A 424 -12.16 9.87 -14.25
N ALA A 425 -11.86 9.50 -15.48
CA ALA A 425 -12.55 10.02 -16.64
C ALA A 425 -13.05 8.88 -17.52
N VAL A 426 -14.27 8.96 -17.98
CA VAL A 426 -14.95 7.91 -18.74
C VAL A 426 -15.23 8.38 -20.17
N ARG A 427 -14.99 7.49 -21.13
CA ARG A 427 -15.35 7.74 -22.52
C ARG A 427 -16.85 7.59 -22.70
N LEU A 428 -17.48 8.65 -23.16
CA LEU A 428 -18.88 8.66 -23.58
C LEU A 428 -19.01 9.18 -25.01
N GLU A 429 -20.24 9.27 -25.51
CA GLU A 429 -20.52 9.84 -26.81
C GLU A 429 -20.03 11.30 -26.91
N ASP A 430 -19.59 11.70 -28.12
CA ASP A 430 -19.07 13.04 -28.37
C ASP A 430 -20.19 14.08 -28.25
N GLY A 431 -19.84 15.30 -27.80
CA GLY A 431 -20.77 16.43 -27.75
C GLY A 431 -21.71 16.47 -26.55
N ILE A 432 -21.53 15.63 -25.55
CA ILE A 432 -22.23 15.75 -24.27
C ILE A 432 -21.69 16.98 -23.52
N GLU A 433 -22.57 17.78 -22.92
CA GLU A 433 -22.15 18.90 -22.07
C GLU A 433 -21.49 18.38 -20.79
N GLY A 434 -20.33 18.95 -20.44
CA GLY A 434 -19.60 18.63 -19.21
C GLY A 434 -18.09 18.82 -19.32
N ASP A 435 -17.43 18.82 -18.16
CA ASP A 435 -15.96 18.93 -18.06
C ASP A 435 -15.31 17.65 -18.62
N HIS A 436 -14.44 17.80 -19.59
CA HIS A 436 -13.78 16.69 -20.30
C HIS A 436 -12.40 17.10 -20.83
N TYR A 437 -11.63 16.10 -21.24
CA TYR A 437 -10.45 16.30 -22.08
C TYR A 437 -10.47 15.32 -23.26
N ILE A 438 -9.68 15.64 -24.30
CA ILE A 438 -9.57 14.81 -25.49
C ILE A 438 -8.29 13.99 -25.42
N HIS A 439 -8.42 12.68 -25.62
CA HIS A 439 -7.30 11.76 -25.70
C HIS A 439 -7.49 10.83 -26.90
N ASP A 440 -6.49 10.76 -27.76
CA ASP A 440 -6.52 9.97 -29.02
C ASP A 440 -7.79 10.23 -29.87
N GLY A 441 -8.26 11.50 -29.90
CA GLY A 441 -9.43 11.93 -30.66
C GLY A 441 -10.78 11.58 -30.01
N ALA A 442 -10.81 11.00 -28.83
CA ALA A 442 -12.03 10.67 -28.09
C ALA A 442 -12.22 11.57 -26.87
N TYR A 443 -13.47 11.83 -26.52
CA TYR A 443 -13.86 12.63 -25.36
C TYR A 443 -13.90 11.76 -24.10
N PHE A 444 -13.17 12.18 -23.06
CA PHE A 444 -13.17 11.56 -21.73
C PHE A 444 -13.73 12.56 -20.72
N TYR A 445 -14.90 12.26 -20.20
CA TYR A 445 -15.62 13.12 -19.25
C TYR A 445 -15.19 12.82 -17.83
N VAL A 446 -14.87 13.85 -17.05
CA VAL A 446 -14.50 13.70 -15.64
C VAL A 446 -15.66 13.06 -14.88
N SER A 447 -15.36 12.05 -14.09
CA SER A 447 -16.33 11.27 -13.33
C SER A 447 -15.71 10.91 -11.97
N ASP A 448 -15.81 11.85 -11.04
CA ASP A 448 -15.03 11.84 -9.81
C ASP A 448 -15.77 11.12 -8.67
N PRO A 449 -15.29 9.92 -8.23
CA PRO A 449 -15.94 9.16 -7.18
C PRO A 449 -15.77 9.75 -5.77
N THR A 450 -15.01 10.85 -5.64
CA THR A 450 -14.77 11.55 -4.38
C THR A 450 -15.56 12.85 -4.28
N TYR A 451 -15.99 13.40 -5.42
CA TYR A 451 -16.79 14.63 -5.49
C TYR A 451 -18.27 14.31 -5.24
N ILE A 452 -18.66 14.25 -3.98
CA ILE A 452 -19.98 13.77 -3.55
C ILE A 452 -21.12 14.59 -4.16
N GLY A 453 -22.06 13.89 -4.83
CA GLY A 453 -23.20 14.49 -5.53
C GLY A 453 -22.91 15.00 -6.94
N ALA A 454 -21.65 14.98 -7.38
CA ALA A 454 -21.32 15.25 -8.77
C ALA A 454 -21.77 14.10 -9.69
N THR A 455 -22.07 14.44 -10.94
CA THR A 455 -22.33 13.47 -12.00
C THR A 455 -21.18 13.48 -13.02
N THR A 456 -21.14 12.49 -13.89
CA THR A 456 -20.18 12.43 -15.00
C THR A 456 -20.25 13.69 -15.84
N GLY A 457 -19.12 14.34 -16.06
CA GLY A 457 -18.97 15.65 -16.69
C GLY A 457 -18.88 16.81 -15.68
N MET A 458 -18.76 16.53 -14.38
CA MET A 458 -18.56 17.55 -13.34
C MET A 458 -17.20 17.37 -12.69
N CYS A 459 -16.29 18.31 -12.93
CA CYS A 459 -14.99 18.39 -12.30
C CYS A 459 -15.06 19.29 -11.05
N MET A 460 -14.28 18.95 -10.02
CA MET A 460 -14.11 19.85 -8.87
C MET A 460 -13.62 21.23 -9.33
N PRO A 461 -14.12 22.33 -8.74
CA PRO A 461 -13.79 23.69 -9.18
C PRO A 461 -12.29 23.97 -9.27
N ASP A 462 -11.50 23.45 -8.33
CA ASP A 462 -10.07 23.69 -8.24
C ASP A 462 -9.28 23.02 -9.39
N PHE A 463 -9.84 22.00 -10.04
CA PHE A 463 -9.19 21.23 -11.08
C PHE A 463 -9.69 21.55 -12.51
N LYS A 464 -10.74 22.36 -12.66
CA LYS A 464 -11.35 22.63 -13.98
C LYS A 464 -10.39 23.16 -15.06
N HIS A 465 -9.32 23.83 -14.65
CA HIS A 465 -8.33 24.44 -15.55
C HIS A 465 -7.01 23.65 -15.60
N ILE A 466 -6.97 22.49 -14.97
CA ILE A 466 -5.79 21.64 -14.91
C ILE A 466 -5.97 20.47 -15.85
N THR A 467 -5.05 20.31 -16.79
CA THR A 467 -5.00 19.08 -17.59
C THR A 467 -4.47 17.95 -16.71
N PRO A 468 -5.26 16.87 -16.49
CA PRO A 468 -4.82 15.77 -15.64
C PRO A 468 -3.71 14.95 -16.31
N GLU A 469 -2.88 14.33 -15.47
CA GLU A 469 -2.01 13.24 -15.89
C GLU A 469 -2.81 11.94 -15.95
N ILE A 470 -2.48 11.03 -16.85
CA ILE A 470 -3.14 9.72 -16.95
C ILE A 470 -2.26 8.68 -16.28
N ASP A 471 -2.71 8.16 -15.16
CA ASP A 471 -2.00 7.13 -14.42
C ASP A 471 -2.25 5.73 -14.97
N TYR A 472 -3.50 5.45 -15.41
CA TYR A 472 -3.84 4.16 -16.00
C TYR A 472 -5.01 4.28 -17.00
N LYS A 473 -5.00 3.40 -18.00
CA LYS A 473 -6.04 3.33 -19.03
C LYS A 473 -6.70 1.96 -19.04
N TYR A 474 -7.98 1.92 -18.77
CA TYR A 474 -8.82 0.77 -19.07
C TYR A 474 -9.40 0.92 -20.47
N THR A 475 -8.97 0.07 -21.40
CA THR A 475 -9.43 0.06 -22.80
C THR A 475 -9.99 -1.31 -23.16
N ASN A 476 -11.11 -1.34 -23.89
CA ASN A 476 -11.64 -2.56 -24.44
C ASN A 476 -11.00 -2.85 -25.80
N LEU A 477 -10.43 -4.03 -25.97
CA LEU A 477 -9.80 -4.46 -27.22
C LEU A 477 -10.76 -4.52 -28.41
N SER A 478 -12.07 -4.53 -28.16
CA SER A 478 -13.12 -4.58 -29.19
C SER A 478 -13.31 -3.28 -29.96
N ASN A 479 -12.80 -2.15 -29.49
CA ASN A 479 -12.96 -0.84 -30.11
C ASN A 479 -11.76 -0.43 -31.01
N LYS A 480 -10.88 -1.38 -31.36
CA LYS A 480 -9.79 -1.17 -32.33
C LYS A 480 -10.14 -1.74 -33.72
N ASN A 481 -11.25 -1.28 -34.30
CA ASN A 481 -11.55 -1.47 -35.73
C ASN A 481 -11.88 -0.13 -36.39
#